data_5586254af266d4f560f0e626f62c1af2
#
_entry.id   5586254af266d4f560f0e626f62c1af2
#
_cell.length_a   1.000
_cell.length_b   1.000
_cell.length_c   1.000
_cell.angle_alpha   90.00
_cell.angle_beta   90.00
_cell.angle_gamma   90.00
#
_symmetry.space_group_name_H-M   'P 1'
#
loop_
_entity.id
_entity.type
_entity.pdbx_description
1 polymer ?
#
loop_
_entity_poly.entity_id
_entity_poly.type
_entity_poly.pdbx_seq_one_letter_code
_entity_poly.pdbx_strand_id
1 'polypeptide(L)'
;CEDETDTQGRVITADLGDFYLVNAYAPNVAADLSRLPERVAWNDALLRHLQALDALKPVILCGDLNAAYNDADLAGKSQGMHVPGFTREERSGMAALLQSGFVDAYRHVHPDTAPGAFAYRKGIRAGGLDYFLVSERMVERIVDANAHPRIRGSDHYPMELVIR
;
A
#
# COMPACT_ATOMS: atom_id res chain seq x y z
N CYS A 1 -14.88 -8.80 2.34
CA CYS A 1 -14.73 -9.18 0.94
C CYS A 1 -15.26 -10.61 0.82
N GLU A 2 -16.45 -10.82 0.23
CA GLU A 2 -17.02 -12.16 0.00
C GLU A 2 -16.46 -12.79 -1.29
N ASP A 3 -15.33 -12.30 -1.79
CA ASP A 3 -14.73 -12.80 -3.02
C ASP A 3 -13.88 -14.04 -2.68
N GLU A 4 -14.02 -15.10 -3.44
CA GLU A 4 -13.30 -16.39 -3.27
C GLU A 4 -11.77 -16.23 -3.27
N THR A 5 -11.27 -15.02 -3.61
CA THR A 5 -9.82 -14.71 -3.66
C THR A 5 -9.19 -14.38 -2.31
N ASP A 6 -9.96 -14.06 -1.26
CA ASP A 6 -9.43 -13.80 0.09
C ASP A 6 -9.73 -14.93 1.09
N THR A 7 -9.33 -16.16 0.74
CA THR A 7 -9.46 -17.31 1.63
C THR A 7 -8.55 -17.27 2.86
N GLN A 8 -7.62 -16.30 2.93
CA GLN A 8 -6.61 -16.19 3.98
C GLN A 8 -6.89 -15.05 4.98
N GLY A 9 -8.03 -14.34 4.84
CA GLY A 9 -8.40 -13.25 5.75
C GLY A 9 -7.42 -12.07 5.71
N ARG A 10 -6.98 -11.67 4.51
CA ARG A 10 -5.98 -10.62 4.31
C ARG A 10 -6.54 -9.21 4.32
N VAL A 11 -7.86 -9.07 4.33
CA VAL A 11 -8.53 -7.77 4.29
C VAL A 11 -9.55 -7.67 5.43
N ILE A 12 -9.43 -6.60 6.21
CA ILE A 12 -10.39 -6.25 7.26
C ILE A 12 -10.96 -4.88 6.93
N THR A 13 -12.29 -4.77 6.88
CA THR A 13 -12.99 -3.50 6.68
C THR A 13 -13.74 -3.12 7.94
N ALA A 14 -13.47 -1.91 8.45
CA ALA A 14 -14.19 -1.32 9.58
C ALA A 14 -15.00 -0.10 9.10
N ASP A 15 -16.27 -0.03 9.48
CA ASP A 15 -17.08 1.18 9.32
C ASP A 15 -16.90 2.09 10.52
N LEU A 16 -16.29 3.27 10.33
CA LEU A 16 -16.02 4.25 11.36
C LEU A 16 -17.01 5.44 11.32
N GLY A 17 -18.17 5.25 10.71
CA GLY A 17 -19.21 6.26 10.56
C GLY A 17 -18.99 7.14 9.34
N ASP A 18 -18.06 8.08 9.40
CA ASP A 18 -17.80 9.03 8.32
C ASP A 18 -16.98 8.44 7.17
N PHE A 19 -16.24 7.35 7.40
CA PHE A 19 -15.39 6.69 6.41
C PHE A 19 -15.23 5.20 6.74
N TYR A 20 -14.73 4.44 5.76
CA TYR A 20 -14.27 3.07 5.96
C TYR A 20 -12.77 3.05 6.17
N LEU A 21 -12.31 2.25 7.14
CA LEU A 21 -10.90 1.87 7.29
C LEU A 21 -10.73 0.44 6.78
N VAL A 22 -9.91 0.27 5.77
CA VAL A 22 -9.55 -1.04 5.21
C VAL A 22 -8.11 -1.32 5.54
N ASN A 23 -7.85 -2.39 6.30
CA ASN A 23 -6.49 -2.88 6.54
C ASN A 23 -6.25 -4.11 5.66
N ALA A 24 -5.18 -4.06 4.86
CA ALA A 24 -4.86 -5.11 3.90
C ALA A 24 -3.41 -5.59 4.03
N TYR A 25 -3.24 -6.92 3.91
CA TYR A 25 -1.93 -7.55 3.80
C TYR A 25 -1.83 -8.29 2.47
N ALA A 26 -1.25 -7.64 1.47
CA ALA A 26 -1.16 -8.19 0.12
C ALA A 26 -0.30 -9.46 0.06
N PRO A 27 -0.70 -10.49 -0.71
CA PRO A 27 0.10 -11.69 -0.85
C PRO A 27 1.45 -11.39 -1.49
N ASN A 28 2.52 -11.94 -0.92
CA ASN A 28 3.85 -11.93 -1.53
C ASN A 28 3.90 -12.90 -2.69
N VAL A 29 4.61 -12.55 -3.76
CA VAL A 29 4.66 -13.31 -5.02
C VAL A 29 5.65 -14.48 -5.01
N ALA A 30 6.33 -14.73 -3.87
CA ALA A 30 7.46 -15.65 -3.71
C ALA A 30 8.72 -15.22 -4.50
N ALA A 31 9.88 -15.80 -4.14
CA ALA A 31 11.16 -15.43 -4.75
C ALA A 31 11.27 -15.82 -6.23
N ASP A 32 10.56 -16.87 -6.63
CA ASP A 32 10.48 -17.40 -8.00
C ASP A 32 9.31 -16.80 -8.81
N LEU A 33 8.57 -15.85 -8.23
CA LEU A 33 7.38 -15.21 -8.80
C LEU A 33 6.23 -16.18 -9.12
N SER A 34 6.25 -17.40 -8.59
CA SER A 34 5.24 -18.41 -8.87
C SER A 34 3.81 -18.01 -8.48
N ARG A 35 3.67 -17.11 -7.49
CA ARG A 35 2.39 -16.60 -7.01
C ARG A 35 1.93 -15.29 -7.66
N LEU A 36 2.63 -14.83 -8.72
CA LEU A 36 2.29 -13.57 -9.38
C LEU A 36 0.85 -13.55 -9.96
N PRO A 37 0.33 -14.64 -10.58
CA PRO A 37 -1.06 -14.66 -11.03
C PRO A 37 -2.08 -14.50 -9.89
N GLU A 38 -1.85 -15.16 -8.74
CA GLU A 38 -2.67 -15.00 -7.53
C GLU A 38 -2.66 -13.54 -7.05
N ARG A 39 -1.47 -12.93 -7.02
CA ARG A 39 -1.31 -11.54 -6.62
C ARG A 39 -2.06 -10.57 -7.54
N VAL A 40 -2.01 -10.76 -8.85
CA VAL A 40 -2.74 -9.92 -9.82
C VAL A 40 -4.26 -10.03 -9.58
N ALA A 41 -4.78 -11.25 -9.48
CA ALA A 41 -6.20 -11.46 -9.20
C ALA A 41 -6.64 -10.82 -7.86
N TRP A 42 -5.79 -10.91 -6.84
CA TRP A 42 -6.03 -10.29 -5.53
C TRP A 42 -6.03 -8.76 -5.63
N ASN A 43 -5.09 -8.15 -6.37
CA ASN A 43 -5.06 -6.70 -6.60
C ASN A 43 -6.35 -6.20 -7.26
N ASP A 44 -6.84 -6.92 -8.28
CA ASP A 44 -8.08 -6.57 -8.97
C ASP A 44 -9.31 -6.67 -8.04
N ALA A 45 -9.35 -7.70 -7.19
CA ALA A 45 -10.41 -7.87 -6.21
C ALA A 45 -10.38 -6.76 -5.15
N LEU A 46 -9.19 -6.41 -4.63
CA LEU A 46 -9.04 -5.30 -3.69
C LEU A 46 -9.49 -3.98 -4.31
N LEU A 47 -9.08 -3.69 -5.54
CA LEU A 47 -9.49 -2.46 -6.23
C LEU A 47 -11.02 -2.36 -6.36
N ARG A 48 -11.68 -3.43 -6.81
CA ARG A 48 -13.16 -3.46 -6.89
C ARG A 48 -13.81 -3.25 -5.54
N HIS A 49 -13.29 -3.88 -4.49
CA HIS A 49 -13.78 -3.73 -3.13
C HIS A 49 -13.70 -2.28 -2.65
N LEU A 50 -12.53 -1.65 -2.82
CA LEU A 50 -12.30 -0.27 -2.41
C LEU A 50 -13.18 0.71 -3.20
N GLN A 51 -13.36 0.51 -4.51
CA GLN A 51 -14.24 1.33 -5.34
C GLN A 51 -15.71 1.21 -4.91
N ALA A 52 -16.16 0.01 -4.58
CA ALA A 52 -17.52 -0.22 -4.08
C ALA A 52 -17.75 0.48 -2.72
N LEU A 53 -16.79 0.46 -1.83
CA LEU A 53 -16.83 1.18 -0.55
C LEU A 53 -16.77 2.69 -0.78
N ASP A 54 -15.85 3.16 -1.63
CA ASP A 54 -15.68 4.58 -1.89
C ASP A 54 -16.90 5.21 -2.58
N ALA A 55 -17.68 4.46 -3.31
CA ALA A 55 -18.96 4.92 -3.84
C ALA A 55 -19.99 5.27 -2.73
N LEU A 56 -19.84 4.69 -1.55
CA LEU A 56 -20.73 4.91 -0.40
C LEU A 56 -20.17 5.99 0.55
N LYS A 57 -18.93 5.81 1.00
CA LYS A 57 -18.23 6.71 1.92
C LYS A 57 -16.75 6.77 1.55
N PRO A 58 -16.02 7.81 1.97
CA PRO A 58 -14.57 7.84 1.81
C PRO A 58 -13.90 6.60 2.44
N VAL A 59 -12.76 6.22 1.88
CA VAL A 59 -11.99 5.05 2.33
C VAL A 59 -10.58 5.47 2.71
N ILE A 60 -10.07 4.89 3.79
CA ILE A 60 -8.65 4.85 4.11
C ILE A 60 -8.21 3.39 3.98
N LEU A 61 -7.34 3.10 3.03
CA LEU A 61 -6.64 1.83 2.93
C LEU A 61 -5.31 1.94 3.66
N CYS A 62 -5.00 1.00 4.56
CA CYS A 62 -3.70 0.90 5.21
C CYS A 62 -3.18 -0.54 5.19
N GLY A 63 -1.89 -0.69 5.45
CA GLY A 63 -1.23 -1.98 5.63
C GLY A 63 -0.07 -2.24 4.68
N ASP A 64 0.44 -3.47 4.71
CA ASP A 64 1.52 -3.93 3.85
C ASP A 64 0.97 -4.36 2.49
N LEU A 65 1.17 -3.54 1.49
CA LEU A 65 0.75 -3.81 0.12
C LEU A 65 1.79 -4.61 -0.68
N ASN A 66 2.91 -4.99 -0.06
CA ASN A 66 3.98 -5.78 -0.68
C ASN A 66 4.37 -5.31 -2.10
N ALA A 67 4.33 -4.00 -2.34
CA ALA A 67 4.70 -3.43 -3.63
C ALA A 67 5.27 -2.01 -3.47
N ALA A 68 6.48 -1.79 -3.96
CA ALA A 68 7.03 -0.46 -4.13
C ALA A 68 6.50 0.13 -5.45
N TYR A 69 6.06 1.39 -5.41
CA TYR A 69 5.40 2.02 -6.56
C TYR A 69 6.40 2.67 -7.53
N ASN A 70 7.40 3.39 -7.02
CA ASN A 70 8.38 4.13 -7.81
C ASN A 70 9.77 3.48 -7.78
N ASP A 71 10.58 3.69 -8.82
CA ASP A 71 12.01 3.34 -8.82
C ASP A 71 12.75 4.00 -7.67
N ALA A 72 12.30 5.18 -7.27
CA ALA A 72 12.82 5.93 -6.13
C ALA A 72 12.60 5.23 -4.78
N ASP A 73 11.61 4.34 -4.66
CA ASP A 73 11.32 3.57 -3.45
C ASP A 73 12.30 2.41 -3.25
N LEU A 74 13.02 2.05 -4.29
CA LEU A 74 14.09 1.07 -4.22
C LEU A 74 15.41 1.76 -3.84
N ALA A 75 15.87 1.58 -2.61
CA ALA A 75 17.16 2.07 -2.19
C ALA A 75 18.29 1.29 -2.90
N GLY A 76 18.70 1.75 -4.08
CA GLY A 76 19.89 1.36 -4.82
C GLY A 76 19.87 0.04 -5.59
N LYS A 77 20.32 0.07 -6.84
CA LYS A 77 20.76 -1.02 -7.74
C LYS A 77 19.75 -2.06 -8.23
N SER A 78 18.45 -1.86 -8.12
CA SER A 78 17.46 -2.79 -8.68
C SER A 78 16.80 -2.25 -9.95
N GLN A 79 17.54 -1.55 -10.80
CA GLN A 79 17.02 -1.08 -12.08
C GLN A 79 16.71 -2.26 -12.99
N GLY A 80 15.47 -2.34 -13.47
CA GLY A 80 15.04 -3.31 -14.46
C GLY A 80 14.55 -4.66 -13.94
N MET A 81 13.95 -4.73 -12.77
CA MET A 81 13.85 -5.96 -12.02
C MET A 81 12.49 -6.65 -12.04
N HIS A 82 12.54 -7.94 -12.32
CA HIS A 82 11.56 -8.95 -11.91
C HIS A 82 11.91 -9.46 -10.50
N VAL A 83 11.76 -8.61 -9.48
CA VAL A 83 11.94 -9.00 -8.08
C VAL A 83 10.63 -8.86 -7.31
N PRO A 84 10.36 -9.73 -6.32
CA PRO A 84 9.18 -9.60 -5.45
C PRO A 84 9.06 -8.19 -4.87
N GLY A 85 7.84 -7.65 -4.88
CA GLY A 85 7.55 -6.29 -4.42
C GLY A 85 7.85 -5.19 -5.45
N PHE A 86 8.39 -5.55 -6.64
CA PHE A 86 8.71 -4.56 -7.67
C PHE A 86 8.52 -5.09 -9.11
N THR A 87 7.75 -6.13 -9.32
CA THR A 87 7.39 -6.57 -10.65
C THR A 87 6.51 -5.52 -11.35
N ARG A 88 6.46 -5.60 -12.67
CA ARG A 88 5.58 -4.71 -13.45
C ARG A 88 4.13 -4.84 -13.04
N GLU A 89 3.68 -6.06 -12.77
CA GLU A 89 2.32 -6.41 -12.39
C GLU A 89 1.96 -5.85 -11.01
N GLU A 90 2.85 -5.97 -10.02
CA GLU A 90 2.65 -5.40 -8.69
C GLU A 90 2.57 -3.87 -8.75
N ARG A 91 3.47 -3.24 -9.50
CA ARG A 91 3.46 -1.79 -9.74
C ARG A 91 2.21 -1.33 -10.48
N SER A 92 1.73 -2.11 -11.45
CA SER A 92 0.48 -1.81 -12.16
C SER A 92 -0.73 -1.84 -11.21
N GLY A 93 -0.76 -2.77 -10.25
CA GLY A 93 -1.79 -2.81 -9.23
C GLY A 93 -1.78 -1.54 -8.35
N MET A 94 -0.60 -1.10 -7.91
CA MET A 94 -0.47 0.17 -7.17
C MET A 94 -0.89 1.38 -8.01
N ALA A 95 -0.46 1.42 -9.27
CA ALA A 95 -0.86 2.49 -10.20
C ALA A 95 -2.38 2.54 -10.39
N ALA A 96 -3.05 1.38 -10.50
CA ALA A 96 -4.50 1.30 -10.63
C ALA A 96 -5.23 1.88 -9.41
N LEU A 97 -4.74 1.60 -8.18
CA LEU A 97 -5.26 2.21 -6.96
C LEU A 97 -5.16 3.74 -7.01
N LEU A 98 -3.98 4.28 -7.30
CA LEU A 98 -3.76 5.72 -7.37
C LEU A 98 -4.58 6.39 -8.48
N GLN A 99 -4.72 5.74 -9.65
CA GLN A 99 -5.53 6.25 -10.77
C GLN A 99 -7.03 6.18 -10.52
N SER A 100 -7.47 5.37 -9.56
CA SER A 100 -8.88 5.23 -9.20
C SER A 100 -9.38 6.24 -8.16
N GLY A 101 -8.59 7.26 -7.83
CA GLY A 101 -8.96 8.33 -6.91
C GLY A 101 -8.45 8.11 -5.48
N PHE A 102 -7.41 7.30 -5.30
CA PHE A 102 -6.70 7.20 -4.02
C PHE A 102 -5.39 7.99 -4.06
N VAL A 103 -5.04 8.60 -2.93
CA VAL A 103 -3.84 9.41 -2.75
C VAL A 103 -2.96 8.78 -1.66
N ASP A 104 -1.68 8.64 -1.94
CA ASP A 104 -0.67 8.26 -0.93
C ASP A 104 -0.50 9.41 0.05
N ALA A 105 -1.00 9.22 1.28
CA ALA A 105 -1.02 10.23 2.32
C ALA A 105 0.40 10.70 2.69
N TYR A 106 1.35 9.78 2.77
CA TYR A 106 2.72 10.15 3.10
C TYR A 106 3.35 11.04 2.02
N ARG A 107 3.22 10.67 0.74
CA ARG A 107 3.77 11.47 -0.36
C ARG A 107 3.03 12.79 -0.54
N HIS A 108 1.77 12.83 -0.17
CA HIS A 108 1.00 14.08 -0.17
C HIS A 108 1.58 15.09 0.84
N VAL A 109 1.90 14.62 2.05
CA VAL A 109 2.49 15.46 3.12
C VAL A 109 3.97 15.76 2.85
N HIS A 110 4.69 14.82 2.25
CA HIS A 110 6.13 14.89 2.05
C HIS A 110 6.52 14.75 0.55
N PRO A 111 6.10 15.69 -0.32
CA PRO A 111 6.30 15.58 -1.77
C PRO A 111 7.79 15.53 -2.18
N ASP A 112 8.66 16.17 -1.39
CA ASP A 112 10.10 16.26 -1.65
C ASP A 112 10.92 15.16 -0.93
N THR A 113 10.25 14.13 -0.39
CA THR A 113 10.95 13.08 0.35
C THR A 113 11.90 12.31 -0.58
N ALA A 114 13.16 12.24 -0.15
CA ALA A 114 14.19 11.52 -0.89
C ALA A 114 13.84 10.04 -1.07
N PRO A 115 14.25 9.44 -2.20
CA PRO A 115 14.09 8.01 -2.44
C PRO A 115 14.66 7.17 -1.30
N GLY A 116 13.95 6.12 -0.89
CA GLY A 116 14.40 5.18 0.15
C GLY A 116 14.18 5.63 1.59
N ALA A 117 13.38 6.67 1.84
CA ALA A 117 12.99 7.09 3.19
C ALA A 117 12.25 5.99 3.98
N PHE A 118 11.73 4.99 3.30
CA PHE A 118 11.01 3.82 3.83
C PHE A 118 11.81 2.54 3.69
N ALA A 119 13.05 2.52 4.14
CA ALA A 119 13.84 1.30 4.05
C ALA A 119 13.38 0.25 5.07
N TYR A 120 13.08 -0.92 4.57
CA TYR A 120 12.94 -2.15 5.33
C TYR A 120 14.23 -2.49 6.08
N ARG A 121 14.13 -2.96 7.35
CA ARG A 121 15.28 -3.05 8.27
C ARG A 121 16.28 -4.18 7.98
N LYS A 122 15.99 -5.14 7.13
CA LYS A 122 16.80 -6.35 6.89
C LYS A 122 17.57 -6.36 5.57
N GLY A 123 18.30 -5.30 5.24
CA GLY A 123 19.23 -5.34 4.10
C GLY A 123 18.61 -5.55 2.71
N ILE A 124 17.33 -5.83 2.64
CA ILE A 124 16.54 -5.78 1.42
C ILE A 124 16.08 -4.34 1.33
N ARG A 125 16.66 -3.63 0.43
CA ARG A 125 16.43 -2.21 0.16
C ARG A 125 15.13 -2.08 -0.64
N ALA A 126 14.02 -2.38 -0.03
CA ALA A 126 12.72 -2.06 -0.59
C ALA A 126 12.26 -0.74 0.05
N GLY A 127 11.94 0.21 -0.76
CA GLY A 127 11.16 1.37 -0.35
C GLY A 127 9.78 0.95 0.16
N GLY A 128 8.95 1.91 0.52
CA GLY A 128 7.67 1.68 1.16
C GLY A 128 6.87 0.53 0.59
N LEU A 129 6.60 -0.44 1.44
CA LEU A 129 5.65 -1.53 1.19
C LEU A 129 4.37 -1.28 1.98
N ASP A 130 4.48 -0.45 3.03
CA ASP A 130 3.40 -0.08 3.93
C ASP A 130 2.86 1.29 3.54
N TYR A 131 1.55 1.41 3.44
CA TYR A 131 0.90 2.62 2.93
C TYR A 131 -0.28 3.04 3.79
N PHE A 132 -0.60 4.34 3.71
CA PHE A 132 -1.92 4.89 3.89
C PHE A 132 -2.35 5.52 2.56
N LEU A 133 -3.30 4.88 1.87
CA LEU A 133 -3.95 5.45 0.70
C LEU A 133 -5.32 5.96 1.11
N VAL A 134 -5.62 7.23 0.85
CA VAL A 134 -6.88 7.85 1.23
C VAL A 134 -7.69 8.23 -0.01
N SER A 135 -9.00 8.15 0.05
CA SER A 135 -9.87 8.69 -1.00
C SER A 135 -9.53 10.16 -1.26
N GLU A 136 -9.41 10.57 -2.51
CA GLU A 136 -9.06 11.94 -2.92
C GLU A 136 -9.91 12.98 -2.20
N ARG A 137 -11.20 12.74 -2.00
CA ARG A 137 -12.13 13.61 -1.28
C ARG A 137 -11.86 13.75 0.23
N MET A 138 -10.92 12.95 0.80
CA MET A 138 -10.44 13.08 2.18
C MET A 138 -9.11 13.79 2.31
N VAL A 139 -8.45 14.14 1.23
CA VAL A 139 -7.09 14.70 1.25
C VAL A 139 -7.00 15.93 2.16
N GLU A 140 -8.01 16.82 2.11
CA GLU A 140 -8.08 18.01 2.96
C GLU A 140 -8.22 17.68 4.47
N ARG A 141 -8.53 16.43 4.83
CA ARG A 141 -8.59 15.97 6.22
C ARG A 141 -7.23 15.47 6.74
N ILE A 142 -6.26 15.25 5.87
CA ILE A 142 -4.92 14.82 6.28
C ILE A 142 -4.25 15.98 7.03
N VAL A 143 -3.85 15.71 8.27
CA VAL A 143 -3.09 16.64 9.11
C VAL A 143 -1.61 16.31 9.03
N ASP A 144 -1.28 15.02 9.09
CA ASP A 144 0.09 14.53 9.04
C ASP A 144 0.12 13.04 8.63
N ALA A 145 1.26 12.59 8.10
CA ALA A 145 1.52 11.20 7.77
C ALA A 145 3.01 10.89 7.96
N ASN A 146 3.34 9.97 8.86
CA ASN A 146 4.71 9.72 9.29
C ASN A 146 5.10 8.24 9.25
N ALA A 147 6.39 7.99 9.05
CA ALA A 147 7.03 6.72 9.35
C ALA A 147 7.93 6.85 10.59
N HIS A 148 7.97 5.84 11.43
CA HIS A 148 8.70 5.86 12.70
C HIS A 148 9.92 4.89 12.72
N PRO A 149 11.02 5.20 12.01
CA PRO A 149 12.16 4.28 11.85
C PRO A 149 12.93 4.02 13.15
N ARG A 150 12.70 4.82 14.20
CA ARG A 150 13.34 4.65 15.51
C ARG A 150 12.65 3.62 16.40
N ILE A 151 11.37 3.32 16.12
CA ILE A 151 10.61 2.31 16.86
C ILE A 151 11.12 0.93 16.44
N ARG A 152 11.43 0.10 17.46
CA ARG A 152 12.00 -1.24 17.27
C ARG A 152 10.98 -2.31 17.65
N GLY A 153 11.15 -3.52 17.11
CA GLY A 153 10.29 -4.68 17.43
C GLY A 153 9.74 -5.38 16.19
N SER A 154 9.93 -4.79 15.01
CA SER A 154 9.57 -5.37 13.72
C SER A 154 10.69 -5.11 12.70
N ASP A 155 10.65 -5.79 11.58
CA ASP A 155 11.40 -5.50 10.38
C ASP A 155 10.67 -4.44 9.50
N HIS A 156 9.41 -4.12 9.79
CA HIS A 156 8.71 -2.95 9.27
C HIS A 156 8.80 -1.75 10.22
N TYR A 157 8.65 -0.56 9.68
CA TYR A 157 8.49 0.65 10.49
C TYR A 157 7.00 0.92 10.72
N PRO A 158 6.58 1.29 11.93
CA PRO A 158 5.23 1.79 12.15
C PRO A 158 4.98 3.02 11.27
N MET A 159 3.82 3.02 10.62
CA MET A 159 3.30 4.16 9.89
C MET A 159 2.17 4.82 10.68
N GLU A 160 2.07 6.14 10.60
CA GLU A 160 1.04 6.92 11.26
C GLU A 160 0.36 7.83 10.25
N LEU A 161 -0.96 7.91 10.31
CA LEU A 161 -1.78 8.90 9.62
C LEU A 161 -2.60 9.66 10.65
N VAL A 162 -2.53 10.99 10.62
CA VAL A 162 -3.33 11.88 11.45
C VAL A 162 -4.35 12.59 10.56
N ILE A 163 -5.62 12.43 10.89
CA ILE A 163 -6.75 13.09 10.19
C ILE A 163 -7.60 13.91 11.16
N ARG A 164 -8.31 14.92 10.65
CA ARG A 164 -9.29 15.74 11.39
C ARG A 164 -10.72 15.41 11.00
#